data_dce2cfd69fd7093fede49de1ebf1c7ac
#
_entry.id   dce2cfd69fd7093fede49de1ebf1c7ac
#
_cell.length_a   1.000
_cell.length_b   1.000
_cell.length_c   1.000
_cell.angle_alpha   90.00
_cell.angle_beta   90.00
_cell.angle_gamma   90.00
#
_symmetry.space_group_name_H-M   'P 1'
#
loop_
_entity.id
_entity.type
_entity.pdbx_description
1 polymer ?
#
loop_
_entity_poly.entity_id
_entity_poly.type
_entity_poly.pdbx_seq_one_letter_code
_entity_poly.pdbx_strand_id
1 'polypeptide(L)'
;YMQYGALPIGGLMVAREPCKVGISRRRFNQIFNGATPEDNYKILLSRMRSMRRRVPPIISSYLRLSPSLQLFGSYRNKDLGGVVESAIMLTIADFYEDVKRRYSLF
;
A
#
# COMPACT_ATOMS: atom_id res chain seq x y z
N TYR A 1 -6.20 -3.78 0.73
CA TYR A 1 -5.54 -2.98 1.78
C TYR A 1 -4.88 -1.72 1.21
N MET A 2 -4.00 -1.86 0.24
CA MET A 2 -3.23 -0.73 -0.34
C MET A 2 -4.12 0.41 -0.83
N GLN A 3 -5.24 0.12 -1.44
CA GLN A 3 -6.12 1.15 -2.03
C GLN A 3 -6.86 2.00 -0.99
N TYR A 4 -7.07 1.48 0.22
CA TYR A 4 -7.71 2.24 1.30
C TYR A 4 -6.72 2.68 2.38
N GLY A 5 -5.62 1.96 2.53
CA GLY A 5 -4.62 2.24 3.56
C GLY A 5 -3.59 3.29 3.17
N ALA A 6 -3.35 3.47 1.86
CA ALA A 6 -2.48 4.52 1.35
C ALA A 6 -3.33 5.69 0.84
N LEU A 7 -2.84 6.91 1.03
CA LEU A 7 -3.55 8.11 0.58
C LEU A 7 -3.35 8.30 -0.93
N PRO A 8 -4.42 8.37 -1.73
CA PRO A 8 -4.28 8.66 -3.15
C PRO A 8 -3.88 10.13 -3.36
N ILE A 9 -3.02 10.36 -4.35
CA ILE A 9 -2.73 11.72 -4.82
C ILE A 9 -3.65 12.00 -6.00
N GLY A 10 -4.66 12.81 -5.78
CA GLY A 10 -5.58 13.22 -6.84
C GLY A 10 -4.87 14.04 -7.93
N GLY A 11 -5.17 13.76 -9.18
CA GLY A 11 -4.79 14.59 -10.31
C GLY A 11 -3.39 14.38 -10.90
N LEU A 12 -2.47 13.71 -10.19
CA LEU A 12 -1.13 13.46 -10.73
C LEU A 12 -1.10 12.25 -11.65
N MET A 13 -1.85 11.22 -11.31
CA MET A 13 -1.90 9.98 -12.08
C MET A 13 -3.23 9.29 -11.83
N VAL A 14 -3.87 8.80 -12.89
CA VAL A 14 -5.16 8.11 -12.79
C VAL A 14 -5.11 6.88 -13.69
N ALA A 15 -5.52 5.74 -13.15
CA ALA A 15 -5.64 4.53 -13.95
C ALA A 15 -6.76 4.68 -14.99
N ARG A 16 -6.47 4.35 -16.23
CA ARG A 16 -7.46 4.39 -17.31
C ARG A 16 -8.57 3.37 -17.10
N GLU A 17 -8.20 2.16 -16.66
CA GLU A 17 -9.13 1.08 -16.33
C GLU A 17 -8.82 0.57 -14.93
N PRO A 18 -9.32 1.24 -13.87
CA PRO A 18 -8.98 0.87 -12.50
C PRO A 18 -9.60 -0.47 -12.12
N CYS A 19 -8.87 -1.25 -11.31
CA CYS A 19 -9.41 -2.44 -10.69
C CYS A 19 -10.48 -2.08 -9.65
N LYS A 20 -11.54 -2.86 -9.61
CA LYS A 20 -12.55 -2.73 -8.57
C LYS A 20 -12.01 -3.31 -7.25
N VAL A 21 -12.24 -2.59 -6.16
CA VAL A 21 -11.95 -3.07 -4.82
C VAL A 21 -13.05 -4.02 -4.39
N GLY A 22 -12.68 -5.20 -3.87
CA GLY A 22 -13.65 -6.25 -3.51
C GLY A 22 -14.46 -5.97 -2.25
N ILE A 23 -14.12 -4.93 -1.48
CA ILE A 23 -14.84 -4.54 -0.27
C ILE A 23 -15.10 -3.04 -0.25
N SER A 24 -16.15 -2.62 0.46
CA SER A 24 -16.46 -1.21 0.62
C SER A 24 -15.50 -0.54 1.61
N ARG A 25 -15.41 0.81 1.55
CA ARG A 25 -14.66 1.60 2.52
C ARG A 25 -15.14 1.33 3.95
N ARG A 26 -16.45 1.22 4.14
CA ARG A 26 -17.05 0.92 5.44
C ARG A 26 -16.54 -0.40 6.00
N ARG A 27 -16.55 -1.46 5.18
CA ARG A 27 -16.05 -2.78 5.59
C ARG A 27 -14.56 -2.75 5.87
N PHE A 28 -13.79 -2.06 5.05
CA PHE A 28 -12.36 -1.84 5.28
C PHE A 28 -12.11 -1.21 6.65
N ASN A 29 -12.83 -0.14 6.98
CA ASN A 29 -12.67 0.57 8.25
C ASN A 29 -13.06 -0.29 9.46
N GLN A 30 -14.00 -1.21 9.29
CA GLN A 30 -14.36 -2.17 10.33
C GLN A 30 -13.25 -3.19 10.60
N ILE A 31 -12.53 -3.58 9.57
CA ILE A 31 -11.43 -4.55 9.66
C ILE A 31 -10.16 -3.86 10.17
N PHE A 32 -9.78 -2.76 9.54
CA PHE A 32 -8.56 -2.01 9.85
C PHE A 32 -8.91 -0.79 10.71
N ASN A 33 -9.18 -1.07 11.98
CA ASN A 33 -9.64 -0.10 12.97
C ASN A 33 -8.55 0.32 13.95
N GLY A 34 -7.30 0.12 13.60
CA GLY A 34 -6.16 0.51 14.43
C GLY A 34 -6.02 2.03 14.55
N ALA A 35 -5.41 2.48 15.64
CA ALA A 35 -5.19 3.90 15.88
C ALA A 35 -4.07 4.49 15.01
N THR A 36 -3.15 3.65 14.52
CA THR A 36 -2.00 4.06 13.72
C THR A 36 -1.87 3.18 12.47
N PRO A 37 -1.13 3.65 11.42
CA PRO A 37 -0.82 2.81 10.26
C PRO A 37 -0.09 1.52 10.64
N GLU A 38 0.78 1.57 11.65
CA GLU A 38 1.49 0.39 12.15
C GLU A 38 0.54 -0.64 12.75
N ASP A 39 -0.46 -0.20 13.50
CA ASP A 39 -1.49 -1.08 14.06
C ASP A 39 -2.30 -1.75 12.94
N ASN A 40 -2.68 -1.00 11.92
CA ASN A 40 -3.39 -1.54 10.76
C ASN A 40 -2.53 -2.54 9.98
N TYR A 41 -1.23 -2.31 9.88
CA TYR A 41 -0.31 -3.24 9.25
C TYR A 41 -0.23 -4.56 10.02
N LYS A 42 -0.23 -4.52 11.36
CA LYS A 42 -0.29 -5.72 12.19
C LYS A 42 -1.58 -6.50 11.97
N ILE A 43 -2.71 -5.81 11.83
CA ILE A 43 -3.99 -6.44 11.49
C ILE A 43 -3.89 -7.13 10.13
N LEU A 44 -3.29 -6.49 9.13
CA LEU A 44 -3.07 -7.08 7.81
C LEU A 44 -2.25 -8.37 7.91
N LEU A 45 -1.12 -8.34 8.61
CA LEU A 45 -0.26 -9.50 8.79
C LEU A 45 -1.00 -10.66 9.45
N SER A 46 -1.78 -10.38 10.49
CA SER A 46 -2.59 -11.37 11.20
C SER A 46 -3.62 -12.03 10.28
N ARG A 47 -4.33 -11.22 9.49
CA ARG A 47 -5.33 -11.73 8.54
C ARG A 47 -4.70 -12.56 7.42
N MET A 48 -3.59 -12.11 6.87
CA MET A 48 -2.85 -12.86 5.84
C MET A 48 -2.41 -14.21 6.39
N ARG A 49 -1.89 -14.23 7.62
CA ARG A 49 -1.46 -15.45 8.28
C ARG A 49 -2.63 -16.43 8.49
N SER A 50 -3.80 -15.92 8.89
CA SER A 50 -5.00 -16.76 9.08
C SER A 50 -5.46 -17.41 7.78
N MET A 51 -5.19 -16.79 6.64
CA MET A 51 -5.44 -17.33 5.31
C MET A 51 -4.27 -18.15 4.75
N ARG A 52 -3.23 -18.41 5.56
CA ARG A 52 -1.99 -19.08 5.16
C ARG A 52 -1.30 -18.38 3.99
N ARG A 53 -1.33 -17.05 3.99
CA ARG A 53 -0.72 -16.21 2.98
C ARG A 53 0.26 -15.24 3.61
N ARG A 54 1.15 -14.69 2.80
CA ARG A 54 2.12 -13.68 3.22
C ARG A 54 1.98 -12.42 2.39
N VAL A 55 2.24 -11.28 3.00
CA VAL A 55 2.43 -10.04 2.25
C VAL A 55 3.72 -10.19 1.43
N PRO A 56 3.69 -9.93 0.12
CA PRO A 56 4.91 -10.00 -0.69
C PRO A 56 6.02 -9.11 -0.10
N PRO A 57 7.28 -9.59 -0.07
CA PRO A 57 8.39 -8.84 0.53
C PRO A 57 8.56 -7.43 -0.03
N ILE A 58 8.34 -7.24 -1.33
CA ILE A 58 8.46 -5.92 -1.95
C ILE A 58 7.41 -4.95 -1.41
N ILE A 59 6.19 -5.39 -1.16
CA ILE A 59 5.12 -4.56 -0.60
C ILE A 59 5.46 -4.18 0.84
N SER A 60 5.89 -5.15 1.66
CA SER A 60 6.28 -4.86 3.04
C SER A 60 7.49 -3.92 3.11
N SER A 61 8.43 -4.04 2.18
CA SER A 61 9.58 -3.13 2.07
C SER A 61 9.14 -1.71 1.80
N TYR A 62 8.24 -1.50 0.83
CA TYR A 62 7.72 -0.16 0.53
C TYR A 62 6.99 0.46 1.72
N LEU A 63 6.16 -0.31 2.41
CA LEU A 63 5.41 0.17 3.57
C LEU A 63 6.32 0.57 4.75
N ARG A 64 7.54 0.01 4.82
CA ARG A 64 8.52 0.30 5.87
C ARG A 64 9.42 1.49 5.55
N LEU A 65 9.39 2.01 4.33
CA LEU A 65 10.26 3.12 3.93
C LEU A 65 9.75 4.45 4.44
N SER A 66 8.44 4.67 4.40
CA SER A 66 7.87 5.98 4.67
C SER A 66 6.43 5.86 5.16
N PRO A 67 6.02 6.73 6.11
CA PRO A 67 4.61 6.83 6.53
C PRO A 67 3.72 7.50 5.49
N SER A 68 4.29 8.20 4.52
CA SER A 68 3.56 8.96 3.51
C SER A 68 3.52 8.30 2.14
N LEU A 69 3.68 6.98 2.07
CA LEU A 69 3.49 6.24 0.83
C LEU A 69 2.11 6.53 0.25
N GLN A 70 2.07 6.87 -1.02
CA GLN A 70 0.83 7.21 -1.71
C GLN A 70 0.57 6.27 -2.86
N LEU A 71 -0.70 5.89 -3.04
CA LEU A 71 -1.16 5.02 -4.10
C LEU A 71 -2.03 5.80 -5.09
N PHE A 72 -1.64 5.80 -6.35
CA PHE A 72 -2.44 6.46 -7.40
C PHE A 72 -3.62 5.60 -7.89
N GLY A 73 -3.48 4.31 -7.79
CA GLY A 73 -4.49 3.37 -8.23
C GLY A 73 -3.88 2.07 -8.71
N SER A 74 -4.74 1.12 -9.00
CA SER A 74 -4.34 -0.20 -9.51
C SER A 74 -5.13 -0.49 -10.79
N TYR A 75 -4.51 -1.18 -11.73
CA TYR A 75 -5.15 -1.61 -12.95
C TYR A 75 -4.68 -3.00 -13.35
N ARG A 76 -5.48 -3.65 -14.18
CA ARG A 76 -5.14 -4.97 -14.70
C ARG A 76 -4.46 -4.82 -16.07
N ASN A 77 -3.23 -5.28 -16.16
CA ASN A 77 -2.46 -5.22 -17.41
C ASN A 77 -2.75 -6.46 -18.25
N LYS A 78 -3.56 -6.30 -19.29
CA LYS A 78 -3.95 -7.38 -20.19
C LYS A 78 -2.78 -7.88 -21.03
N ASP A 79 -1.79 -7.03 -21.31
CA ASP A 79 -0.61 -7.36 -22.11
C ASP A 79 0.40 -8.23 -21.34
N LEU A 80 0.29 -8.27 -20.02
CA LEU A 80 1.13 -9.08 -19.13
C LEU A 80 0.32 -10.16 -18.41
N GLY A 81 -0.59 -10.84 -19.10
CA GLY A 81 -1.34 -11.94 -18.55
C GLY A 81 -2.40 -11.57 -17.52
N GLY A 82 -2.81 -10.32 -17.48
CA GLY A 82 -3.85 -9.85 -16.55
C GLY A 82 -3.36 -9.58 -15.14
N VAL A 83 -2.06 -9.42 -14.90
CA VAL A 83 -1.51 -9.05 -13.60
C VAL A 83 -2.02 -7.68 -13.16
N VAL A 84 -2.19 -7.51 -11.86
CA VAL A 84 -2.58 -6.22 -11.27
C VAL A 84 -1.31 -5.41 -11.00
N GLU A 85 -1.27 -4.20 -11.55
CA GLU A 85 -0.19 -3.24 -11.33
C GLU A 85 -0.72 -2.06 -10.53
N SER A 86 0.11 -1.53 -9.65
CA SER A 86 -0.22 -0.36 -8.84
C SER A 86 0.87 0.69 -8.97
N ALA A 87 0.47 1.94 -9.15
CA ALA A 87 1.40 3.06 -9.16
C ALA A 87 1.49 3.66 -7.75
N ILE A 88 2.69 3.76 -7.23
CA ILE A 88 2.95 4.34 -5.91
C ILE A 88 3.95 5.48 -6.01
N MET A 89 3.94 6.36 -5.02
CA MET A 89 4.95 7.40 -4.86
C MET A 89 5.49 7.38 -3.43
N LEU A 90 6.81 7.48 -3.34
CA LEU A 90 7.54 7.59 -2.10
C LEU A 90 8.38 8.87 -2.14
N THR A 91 8.19 9.75 -1.18
CA THR A 91 8.98 10.97 -1.04
C THR A 91 10.15 10.69 -0.11
N ILE A 92 11.38 10.81 -0.61
CA ILE A 92 12.60 10.47 0.14
C ILE A 92 12.71 11.30 1.43
N ALA A 93 12.32 12.57 1.38
CA ALA A 93 12.35 13.43 2.56
C ALA A 93 11.50 12.91 3.73
N ASP A 94 10.45 12.12 3.42
CA ASP A 94 9.53 11.56 4.41
C ASP A 94 9.95 10.16 4.90
N PHE A 95 11.04 9.60 4.38
CA PHE A 95 11.52 8.30 4.82
C PHE A 95 11.82 8.32 6.31
N TYR A 96 11.60 7.18 6.97
CA TYR A 96 11.97 7.02 8.36
C TYR A 96 13.48 7.27 8.57
N GLU A 97 13.85 7.83 9.70
CA GLU A 97 15.23 8.26 9.98
C GLU A 97 16.23 7.09 9.93
N ASP A 98 15.84 5.92 10.41
CA ASP A 98 16.69 4.72 10.36
C ASP A 98 16.96 4.28 8.92
N VAL A 99 15.97 4.45 8.02
CA VAL A 99 16.12 4.16 6.58
C VAL A 99 17.06 5.16 5.94
N LYS A 100 16.89 6.47 6.22
CA LYS A 100 17.78 7.51 5.70
C LYS A 100 19.23 7.26 6.10
N ARG A 101 19.46 6.92 7.36
CA ARG A 101 20.81 6.61 7.87
C ARG A 101 21.41 5.37 7.22
N ARG A 102 20.61 4.32 7.05
CA ARG A 102 21.06 3.05 6.45
C ARG A 102 21.55 3.23 5.03
N TYR A 103 20.90 4.07 4.25
CA TYR A 103 21.18 4.28 2.83
C TYR A 103 21.86 5.63 2.53
N SER A 104 22.23 6.38 3.55
CA SER A 104 22.83 7.72 3.40
C SER A 104 22.03 8.65 2.51
N LEU A 105 20.71 8.67 2.72
CA LEU A 105 19.76 9.48 1.95
C LEU A 105 19.56 10.84 2.65
N PHE A 106 20.18 11.88 2.16
CA PHE A 106 20.00 13.24 2.69
C PHE A 106 19.94 14.27 1.59
#